data_3a114c844343673212ee657eb5f3228d
#
_entry.id   3a114c844343673212ee657eb5f3228d
#
_cell.length_a   1.000
_cell.length_b   1.000
_cell.length_c   1.000
_cell.angle_alpha   90.00
_cell.angle_beta   90.00
_cell.angle_gamma   90.00
#
_symmetry.space_group_name_H-M   'P 1'
#
loop_
_entity.id
_entity.type
_entity.pdbx_description
1 polymer ?
#
loop_
_entity_poly.entity_id
_entity_poly.type
_entity_poly.pdbx_seq_one_letter_code
_entity_poly.pdbx_strand_id
1 'polypeptide(L)'
;MNRNSVFVTTALLPLFVLMSGCAPMHDDRQSLSQQTPAANVDTTLPAALKNGWPDSQWWKAYHDPQLNALIDSTLRNSPDMQVAEQRIQLAEAQAKAVEAQDGPEIDFSADVERQRMSAEGLMGPFAITDPAAGTTGPWYTNGTFGLTAGWELDLWGKNRARVEARIGKVNAQKAELEQTRQLLASSVARLYWEWQTQAAAGEVLAQIKHEQDNIIGADRELYQHGITSSVEGVETDIYASKTDEQLADVKGKMKAIEARLTALTGTSAIALTRHALPATEASLPSTLGYELLARRPDLQEAHWYIEASLSEVEAARAAFYPDVNLMAFLQQDALHLSDLFRSSAQQMGVTAGLTLPIFDSGRLNAGLDIAQAQNNLSVANYNKAVVEAVNQVAHTASEVETLMAKNSHQQQVEKDAARVVALAQARFSAGIVAGSRVSEARIPALKEHLARERLFEMCSIHRFVPVLPCAVRRMIL
;
A
#
# COMPACT_ATOMS: atom_id res chain seq x y z
N MET A 1 -26.55 63.95 28.85
CA MET A 1 -25.17 63.60 28.49
C MET A 1 -24.85 62.22 29.12
N ASN A 2 -24.55 61.31 28.25
CA ASN A 2 -24.59 59.83 28.37
C ASN A 2 -23.70 59.24 29.46
N ARG A 3 -24.32 58.70 30.53
CA ARG A 3 -23.67 57.83 31.51
C ARG A 3 -23.48 56.34 31.04
N ASN A 4 -24.06 55.98 29.90
CA ASN A 4 -24.02 54.61 29.39
C ASN A 4 -22.80 54.30 28.50
N SER A 5 -22.05 55.31 28.01
CA SER A 5 -20.88 55.12 27.17
C SER A 5 -19.59 54.80 27.95
N VAL A 6 -19.54 55.09 29.24
CA VAL A 6 -18.35 54.87 30.07
C VAL A 6 -18.30 53.41 30.57
N PHE A 7 -19.45 52.75 30.74
CA PHE A 7 -19.51 51.34 31.20
C PHE A 7 -19.11 50.35 30.11
N VAL A 8 -19.36 50.61 28.83
CA VAL A 8 -19.02 49.72 27.71
C VAL A 8 -17.50 49.79 27.39
N THR A 9 -16.88 50.94 27.54
CA THR A 9 -15.44 51.14 27.32
C THR A 9 -14.59 50.53 28.43
N THR A 10 -15.10 50.50 29.69
CA THR A 10 -14.35 49.93 30.81
C THR A 10 -14.43 48.39 30.84
N ALA A 11 -15.46 47.79 30.25
CA ALA A 11 -15.58 46.32 30.16
C ALA A 11 -14.76 45.73 28.99
N LEU A 12 -14.44 46.50 27.97
CA LEU A 12 -13.63 46.04 26.83
C LEU A 12 -12.10 46.07 27.09
N LEU A 13 -11.63 46.91 28.01
CA LEU A 13 -10.21 47.02 28.33
C LEU A 13 -9.65 45.73 29.02
N PRO A 14 -10.33 45.08 30.00
CA PRO A 14 -9.84 43.83 30.56
C PRO A 14 -9.90 42.65 29.58
N LEU A 15 -10.77 42.69 28.58
CA LEU A 15 -10.84 41.65 27.55
C LEU A 15 -9.61 41.68 26.62
N PHE A 16 -9.03 42.85 26.36
CA PHE A 16 -7.80 42.98 25.55
C PHE A 16 -6.53 42.56 26.31
N VAL A 17 -6.50 42.71 27.63
CA VAL A 17 -5.38 42.31 28.49
C VAL A 17 -5.35 40.78 28.66
N LEU A 18 -6.51 40.10 28.57
CA LEU A 18 -6.58 38.62 28.64
C LEU A 18 -6.04 37.94 27.38
N MET A 19 -5.99 38.63 26.23
CA MET A 19 -5.42 38.07 25.02
C MET A 19 -3.89 38.00 25.02
N SER A 20 -3.19 38.71 25.88
CA SER A 20 -1.74 38.62 26.07
C SER A 20 -1.27 37.54 27.05
N GLY A 21 -2.21 36.81 27.67
CA GLY A 21 -1.95 35.78 28.68
C GLY A 21 -1.99 34.33 28.17
N CYS A 22 -2.00 34.10 26.82
CA CYS A 22 -1.92 32.76 26.28
C CYS A 22 -0.63 32.07 26.73
N ALA A 23 -0.66 30.77 27.02
CA ALA A 23 0.52 29.96 27.25
C ALA A 23 1.52 30.20 26.10
N PRO A 24 2.78 30.56 26.38
CA PRO A 24 3.74 30.91 25.34
C PRO A 24 3.96 29.69 24.44
N MET A 25 3.62 29.84 23.15
CA MET A 25 3.87 28.83 22.14
C MET A 25 5.36 28.89 21.73
N HIS A 26 6.05 27.78 21.88
CA HIS A 26 7.41 27.60 21.39
C HIS A 26 7.36 26.79 20.09
N ASP A 27 7.52 27.46 18.96
CA ASP A 27 7.52 26.85 17.63
C ASP A 27 8.93 26.91 17.03
N ASP A 28 9.92 26.41 17.78
CA ASP A 28 11.35 26.53 17.46
C ASP A 28 11.90 25.33 16.68
N ARG A 29 11.09 24.29 16.43
CA ARG A 29 11.55 23.11 15.68
C ARG A 29 11.70 23.43 14.21
N GLN A 30 12.90 23.15 13.71
CA GLN A 30 13.18 23.25 12.28
C GLN A 30 12.40 22.16 11.51
N SER A 31 11.55 22.56 10.59
CA SER A 31 10.85 21.64 9.69
C SER A 31 11.82 21.12 8.62
N LEU A 32 11.78 19.79 8.37
CA LEU A 32 12.51 19.18 7.27
C LEU A 32 11.86 19.57 5.94
N SER A 33 12.70 19.77 4.92
CA SER A 33 12.22 20.03 3.55
C SER A 33 11.96 18.71 2.81
N GLN A 34 10.90 18.69 2.03
CA GLN A 34 10.62 17.60 1.09
C GLN A 34 11.66 17.64 -0.03
N GLN A 35 12.22 16.47 -0.36
CA GLN A 35 13.10 16.33 -1.50
C GLN A 35 12.28 16.19 -2.77
N THR A 36 12.64 16.97 -3.79
CA THR A 36 12.18 16.70 -5.15
C THR A 36 13.11 15.67 -5.79
N PRO A 37 12.59 14.67 -6.54
CA PRO A 37 13.44 13.78 -7.30
C PRO A 37 14.38 14.60 -8.16
N ALA A 38 15.70 14.30 -8.10
CA ALA A 38 16.67 15.00 -8.92
C ALA A 38 16.30 14.81 -10.40
N ALA A 39 16.11 15.90 -11.11
CA ALA A 39 15.71 15.90 -12.53
C ALA A 39 16.74 15.21 -13.46
N ASN A 40 17.96 15.01 -12.96
CA ASN A 40 19.10 14.48 -13.70
C ASN A 40 19.63 13.19 -13.06
N VAL A 41 18.84 12.12 -13.07
CA VAL A 41 19.46 10.81 -13.15
C VAL A 41 19.87 10.68 -14.61
N ASP A 42 21.16 10.86 -14.88
CA ASP A 42 21.77 10.66 -16.20
C ASP A 42 21.73 9.16 -16.51
N THR A 43 20.53 8.64 -16.68
CA THR A 43 20.29 7.32 -17.22
C THR A 43 20.51 7.49 -18.72
N THR A 44 21.68 7.15 -19.18
CA THR A 44 21.92 6.80 -20.58
C THR A 44 21.01 5.60 -20.89
N LEU A 45 19.74 5.89 -21.18
CA LEU A 45 18.79 4.87 -21.58
C LEU A 45 19.25 4.30 -22.92
N PRO A 46 19.29 2.97 -23.09
CA PRO A 46 19.57 2.37 -24.37
C PRO A 46 18.66 2.96 -25.44
N ALA A 47 19.21 3.28 -26.61
CA ALA A 47 18.46 3.84 -27.75
C ALA A 47 17.26 2.96 -28.20
N ALA A 48 17.24 1.70 -27.76
CA ALA A 48 16.17 0.73 -28.02
C ALA A 48 14.94 0.90 -27.08
N LEU A 49 15.02 1.76 -26.04
CA LEU A 49 13.89 2.01 -25.16
C LEU A 49 13.12 3.23 -25.65
N LYS A 50 11.81 3.08 -25.86
CA LYS A 50 10.94 4.22 -26.18
C LYS A 50 10.84 5.13 -24.97
N ASN A 51 11.02 6.44 -25.18
CA ASN A 51 10.81 7.42 -24.13
C ASN A 51 9.32 7.50 -23.78
N GLY A 52 8.96 7.27 -22.54
CA GLY A 52 7.60 7.34 -22.05
C GLY A 52 7.37 6.52 -20.78
N TRP A 53 6.28 6.85 -20.08
CA TRP A 53 5.82 6.08 -18.94
C TRP A 53 4.94 4.93 -19.40
N PRO A 54 5.00 3.74 -18.75
CA PRO A 54 4.06 2.67 -19.00
C PRO A 54 2.63 3.09 -18.63
N ASP A 55 1.64 2.56 -19.36
CA ASP A 55 0.22 2.73 -19.04
C ASP A 55 -0.11 2.09 -17.69
N SER A 56 -1.17 2.57 -17.03
CA SER A 56 -1.72 1.96 -15.80
C SER A 56 -2.14 0.50 -16.00
N GLN A 57 -2.50 0.13 -17.23
CA GLN A 57 -2.84 -1.24 -17.66
C GLN A 57 -1.77 -1.80 -18.59
N TRP A 58 -0.49 -1.60 -18.27
CA TRP A 58 0.68 -1.95 -19.07
C TRP A 58 0.67 -3.40 -19.58
N TRP A 59 0.02 -4.33 -18.87
CA TRP A 59 -0.07 -5.75 -19.30
C TRP A 59 -0.87 -5.95 -20.59
N LYS A 60 -1.75 -5.03 -20.95
CA LYS A 60 -2.50 -5.08 -22.22
C LYS A 60 -1.62 -4.92 -23.46
N ALA A 61 -0.45 -4.30 -23.30
CA ALA A 61 0.52 -4.17 -24.39
C ALA A 61 1.08 -5.52 -24.87
N TYR A 62 0.93 -6.59 -24.06
CA TYR A 62 1.29 -7.94 -24.50
C TYR A 62 0.28 -8.57 -25.47
N HIS A 63 -0.91 -8.00 -25.62
CA HIS A 63 -1.98 -8.53 -26.47
C HIS A 63 -2.35 -9.99 -26.17
N ASP A 64 -2.18 -10.42 -24.90
CA ASP A 64 -2.46 -11.77 -24.45
C ASP A 64 -3.79 -11.79 -23.67
N PRO A 65 -4.86 -12.42 -24.24
CA PRO A 65 -6.17 -12.47 -23.60
C PRO A 65 -6.17 -13.27 -22.28
N GLN A 66 -5.32 -14.30 -22.17
CA GLN A 66 -5.25 -15.15 -20.99
C GLN A 66 -4.60 -14.38 -19.82
N LEU A 67 -3.49 -13.67 -20.08
CA LEU A 67 -2.86 -12.79 -19.11
C LEU A 67 -3.84 -11.71 -18.64
N ASN A 68 -4.55 -11.05 -19.57
CA ASN A 68 -5.54 -10.03 -19.23
C ASN A 68 -6.63 -10.58 -18.32
N ALA A 69 -7.20 -11.75 -18.66
CA ALA A 69 -8.25 -12.39 -17.86
C ALA A 69 -7.77 -12.77 -16.45
N LEU A 70 -6.53 -13.25 -16.30
CA LEU A 70 -5.94 -13.59 -15.01
C LEU A 70 -5.76 -12.37 -14.13
N ILE A 71 -5.19 -11.27 -14.67
CA ILE A 71 -5.01 -10.03 -13.92
C ILE A 71 -6.37 -9.44 -13.54
N ASP A 72 -7.31 -9.36 -14.47
CA ASP A 72 -8.66 -8.85 -14.20
C ASP A 72 -9.39 -9.69 -13.13
N SER A 73 -9.21 -11.01 -13.13
CA SER A 73 -9.77 -11.89 -12.09
C SER A 73 -9.11 -11.63 -10.74
N THR A 74 -7.79 -11.49 -10.70
CA THR A 74 -7.04 -11.19 -9.48
C THR A 74 -7.47 -9.85 -8.88
N LEU A 75 -7.56 -8.81 -9.69
CA LEU A 75 -7.94 -7.48 -9.23
C LEU A 75 -9.39 -7.41 -8.70
N ARG A 76 -10.27 -8.32 -9.15
CA ARG A 76 -11.65 -8.41 -8.63
C ARG A 76 -11.80 -9.30 -7.41
N ASN A 77 -11.03 -10.36 -7.31
CA ASN A 77 -11.32 -11.45 -6.36
C ASN A 77 -10.23 -11.66 -5.30
N SER A 78 -9.06 -11.01 -5.44
CA SER A 78 -7.95 -11.21 -4.50
C SER A 78 -8.33 -10.78 -3.08
N PRO A 79 -8.05 -11.60 -2.07
CA PRO A 79 -8.18 -11.21 -0.67
C PRO A 79 -7.39 -9.95 -0.31
N ASP A 80 -6.23 -9.72 -0.92
CA ASP A 80 -5.41 -8.53 -0.67
C ASP A 80 -6.11 -7.26 -1.16
N MET A 81 -6.81 -7.30 -2.30
CA MET A 81 -7.65 -6.19 -2.77
C MET A 81 -8.80 -5.92 -1.81
N GLN A 82 -9.47 -6.96 -1.31
CA GLN A 82 -10.52 -6.82 -0.31
C GLN A 82 -10.01 -6.19 0.98
N VAL A 83 -8.84 -6.59 1.46
CA VAL A 83 -8.21 -5.98 2.64
C VAL A 83 -7.92 -4.50 2.40
N ALA A 84 -7.35 -4.13 1.25
CA ALA A 84 -7.06 -2.74 0.91
C ALA A 84 -8.35 -1.89 0.82
N GLU A 85 -9.42 -2.41 0.23
CA GLU A 85 -10.73 -1.75 0.18
C GLU A 85 -11.33 -1.55 1.59
N GLN A 86 -11.24 -2.56 2.46
CA GLN A 86 -11.72 -2.45 3.84
C GLN A 86 -10.91 -1.45 4.68
N ARG A 87 -9.63 -1.27 4.41
CA ARG A 87 -8.81 -0.23 5.03
C ARG A 87 -9.28 1.17 4.66
N ILE A 88 -9.67 1.38 3.40
CA ILE A 88 -10.27 2.66 2.97
C ILE A 88 -11.59 2.90 3.71
N GLN A 89 -12.49 1.91 3.75
CA GLN A 89 -13.76 2.04 4.47
C GLN A 89 -13.55 2.35 5.95
N LEU A 90 -12.57 1.70 6.59
CA LEU A 90 -12.20 1.98 7.98
C LEU A 90 -11.70 3.43 8.13
N ALA A 91 -10.80 3.89 7.26
CA ALA A 91 -10.27 5.24 7.30
C ALA A 91 -11.37 6.29 7.07
N GLU A 92 -12.31 6.05 6.13
CA GLU A 92 -13.46 6.90 5.87
C GLU A 92 -14.42 6.96 7.08
N ALA A 93 -14.67 5.82 7.73
CA ALA A 93 -15.47 5.79 8.96
C ALA A 93 -14.81 6.57 10.11
N GLN A 94 -13.48 6.45 10.22
CA GLN A 94 -12.71 7.24 11.22
C GLN A 94 -12.74 8.75 10.91
N ALA A 95 -12.67 9.14 9.64
CA ALA A 95 -12.81 10.54 9.24
C ALA A 95 -14.20 11.09 9.59
N LYS A 96 -15.26 10.36 9.26
CA LYS A 96 -16.65 10.72 9.64
C LYS A 96 -16.85 10.79 11.15
N ALA A 97 -16.21 9.91 11.92
CA ALA A 97 -16.30 9.94 13.37
C ALA A 97 -15.68 11.21 13.97
N VAL A 98 -14.58 11.72 13.37
CA VAL A 98 -13.96 12.98 13.79
C VAL A 98 -14.78 14.18 13.29
N GLU A 99 -15.31 14.14 12.07
CA GLU A 99 -16.21 15.15 11.52
C GLU A 99 -17.47 15.32 12.38
N ALA A 100 -18.04 14.21 12.86
CA ALA A 100 -19.20 14.24 13.74
C ALA A 100 -18.96 14.96 15.07
N GLN A 101 -17.69 15.02 15.55
CA GLN A 101 -17.34 15.75 16.76
C GLN A 101 -17.37 17.28 16.59
N ASP A 102 -17.40 17.78 15.35
CA ASP A 102 -17.53 19.21 15.05
C ASP A 102 -18.99 19.72 15.14
N GLY A 103 -19.95 18.80 15.21
CA GLY A 103 -21.38 19.10 15.34
C GLY A 103 -21.87 19.16 16.77
N PRO A 104 -23.12 19.65 17.00
CA PRO A 104 -23.76 19.58 18.31
C PRO A 104 -24.08 18.12 18.67
N GLU A 105 -23.82 17.79 19.96
CA GLU A 105 -24.23 16.52 20.58
C GLU A 105 -25.45 16.73 21.45
N ILE A 106 -26.43 15.85 21.39
CA ILE A 106 -27.63 15.92 22.18
C ILE A 106 -27.81 14.57 22.88
N ASP A 107 -27.78 14.62 24.21
CA ASP A 107 -27.92 13.44 25.06
C ASP A 107 -29.23 13.52 25.87
N PHE A 108 -29.82 12.35 26.09
CA PHE A 108 -30.84 12.17 27.11
C PHE A 108 -30.21 11.44 28.29
N SER A 109 -30.35 12.02 29.47
CA SER A 109 -29.94 11.39 30.76
C SER A 109 -31.10 11.26 31.71
N ALA A 110 -31.07 10.22 32.51
CA ALA A 110 -32.03 10.01 33.62
C ALA A 110 -31.25 9.42 34.79
N ASP A 111 -31.22 10.19 35.90
CA ASP A 111 -30.45 9.84 37.06
C ASP A 111 -31.34 9.88 38.31
N VAL A 112 -31.13 8.94 39.21
CA VAL A 112 -31.72 8.96 40.56
C VAL A 112 -30.59 8.81 41.56
N GLU A 113 -30.36 9.86 42.30
CA GLU A 113 -29.34 9.92 43.33
C GLU A 113 -29.97 9.85 44.71
N ARG A 114 -29.44 9.01 45.61
CA ARG A 114 -29.77 9.04 47.04
C ARG A 114 -28.49 9.23 47.81
N GLN A 115 -28.40 10.39 48.47
CA GLN A 115 -27.22 10.73 49.26
C GLN A 115 -27.57 11.24 50.65
N ARG A 116 -26.59 11.11 51.56
CA ARG A 116 -26.63 11.71 52.87
C ARG A 116 -25.76 12.96 52.86
N MET A 117 -26.38 14.11 53.12
CA MET A 117 -25.66 15.37 53.32
C MET A 117 -24.89 15.37 54.63
N SER A 118 -23.68 15.91 54.60
CA SER A 118 -22.91 16.19 55.81
C SER A 118 -23.47 17.42 56.50
N ALA A 119 -23.76 17.28 57.77
CA ALA A 119 -24.21 18.43 58.62
C ALA A 119 -23.09 19.48 58.81
N GLU A 120 -21.84 19.06 58.70
CA GLU A 120 -20.64 19.91 58.79
C GLU A 120 -20.22 20.53 57.46
N GLY A 121 -20.84 20.11 56.36
CA GLY A 121 -20.54 20.62 54.99
C GLY A 121 -21.24 21.93 54.70
N LEU A 122 -20.85 22.58 53.56
CA LEU A 122 -21.39 23.86 53.11
C LEU A 122 -22.93 23.86 53.02
N MET A 123 -23.51 22.72 52.59
CA MET A 123 -24.96 22.55 52.45
C MET A 123 -25.64 22.03 53.75
N GLY A 124 -24.87 21.78 54.81
CA GLY A 124 -25.36 21.25 56.07
C GLY A 124 -26.48 22.09 56.72
N PRO A 125 -26.35 23.43 56.77
CA PRO A 125 -27.43 24.30 57.28
C PRO A 125 -28.74 24.23 56.48
N PHE A 126 -28.67 23.90 55.20
CA PHE A 126 -29.81 23.77 54.29
C PHE A 126 -30.34 22.33 54.19
N ALA A 127 -29.58 21.34 54.67
CA ALA A 127 -30.01 19.95 54.76
C ALA A 127 -30.80 19.60 56.01
N ILE A 128 -31.04 20.56 56.89
CA ILE A 128 -31.87 20.40 58.04
C ILE A 128 -33.34 20.29 57.63
N THR A 129 -34.02 19.35 58.24
CA THR A 129 -35.39 18.94 57.97
C THR A 129 -36.31 20.11 57.63
N ASP A 130 -36.69 20.25 56.39
CA ASP A 130 -37.76 21.08 55.86
C ASP A 130 -38.82 20.19 55.19
N PRO A 131 -39.91 19.85 55.96
CA PRO A 131 -40.95 19.02 55.35
C PRO A 131 -41.69 19.69 54.17
N ALA A 132 -41.70 21.05 54.14
CA ALA A 132 -42.33 21.81 53.07
C ALA A 132 -41.49 21.73 51.77
N ALA A 133 -40.16 21.64 51.88
CA ALA A 133 -39.26 21.38 50.76
C ALA A 133 -39.05 19.89 50.49
N GLY A 134 -39.72 19.00 51.24
CA GLY A 134 -39.60 17.57 51.06
C GLY A 134 -38.34 16.94 51.64
N THR A 135 -37.53 17.65 52.37
CA THR A 135 -36.31 17.16 53.01
C THR A 135 -36.61 16.66 54.45
N THR A 136 -36.40 15.36 54.65
CA THR A 136 -36.61 14.72 55.96
C THR A 136 -35.30 14.24 56.57
N GLY A 137 -34.48 15.17 57.09
CA GLY A 137 -33.21 14.85 57.72
C GLY A 137 -32.02 14.79 56.69
N PRO A 138 -30.86 14.20 57.03
CA PRO A 138 -29.67 14.29 56.25
C PRO A 138 -29.71 13.44 54.94
N TRP A 139 -30.72 12.63 54.79
CA TRP A 139 -30.90 11.81 53.59
C TRP A 139 -31.92 12.45 52.67
N TYR A 140 -31.54 12.62 51.40
CA TYR A 140 -32.46 13.04 50.35
C TYR A 140 -32.30 12.16 49.08
N THR A 141 -33.35 12.11 48.31
CA THR A 141 -33.36 11.46 46.99
C THR A 141 -33.60 12.57 45.98
N ASN A 142 -32.75 12.65 44.97
CA ASN A 142 -32.94 13.53 43.83
C ASN A 142 -33.18 12.71 42.56
N GLY A 143 -34.17 13.06 41.78
CA GLY A 143 -34.38 12.51 40.47
C GLY A 143 -34.21 13.59 39.40
N THR A 144 -33.44 13.32 38.39
CA THR A 144 -33.21 14.23 37.26
C THR A 144 -33.37 13.46 35.97
N PHE A 145 -34.11 13.98 34.99
CA PHE A 145 -34.09 13.48 33.64
C PHE A 145 -34.27 14.63 32.64
N GLY A 146 -33.64 14.51 31.46
CA GLY A 146 -33.76 15.56 30.46
C GLY A 146 -32.80 15.42 29.29
N LEU A 147 -32.82 16.46 28.50
CA LEU A 147 -31.92 16.60 27.35
C LEU A 147 -30.83 17.61 27.66
N THR A 148 -29.60 17.27 27.31
CA THR A 148 -28.46 18.18 27.31
C THR A 148 -27.92 18.29 25.90
N ALA A 149 -27.60 19.49 25.43
CA ALA A 149 -26.96 19.75 24.17
C ALA A 149 -25.61 20.43 24.40
N GLY A 150 -24.56 19.92 23.79
CA GLY A 150 -23.21 20.48 23.83
C GLY A 150 -22.68 20.75 22.43
N TRP A 151 -21.99 21.86 22.25
CA TRP A 151 -21.32 22.16 20.99
C TRP A 151 -20.08 22.98 21.23
N GLU A 152 -18.93 22.47 20.74
CA GLU A 152 -17.68 23.23 20.68
C GLU A 152 -17.61 23.97 19.34
N LEU A 153 -17.55 25.32 19.42
CA LEU A 153 -17.43 26.15 18.20
C LEU A 153 -15.98 26.18 17.70
N ASP A 154 -15.74 25.65 16.51
CA ASP A 154 -14.42 25.63 15.91
C ASP A 154 -14.03 26.97 15.27
N LEU A 155 -13.76 27.97 16.12
CA LEU A 155 -13.40 29.33 15.67
C LEU A 155 -11.98 29.42 15.12
N TRP A 156 -11.08 28.55 15.56
CA TRP A 156 -9.66 28.57 15.25
C TRP A 156 -9.22 27.44 14.31
N GLY A 157 -10.16 26.62 13.88
CA GLY A 157 -9.90 25.54 12.93
C GLY A 157 -9.25 24.29 13.55
N LYS A 158 -9.32 24.12 14.88
CA LYS A 158 -8.78 22.93 15.57
C LYS A 158 -9.44 21.63 15.08
N ASN A 159 -10.77 21.60 15.08
CA ASN A 159 -11.52 20.42 14.67
C ASN A 159 -11.45 20.22 13.16
N ARG A 160 -11.56 21.30 12.36
CA ARG A 160 -11.35 21.26 10.91
C ARG A 160 -9.99 20.68 10.56
N ALA A 161 -8.90 21.11 11.18
CA ALA A 161 -7.56 20.57 10.93
C ALA A 161 -7.47 19.07 11.30
N ARG A 162 -8.15 18.63 12.36
CA ARG A 162 -8.25 17.19 12.68
C ARG A 162 -9.00 16.40 11.61
N VAL A 163 -10.08 16.94 11.06
CA VAL A 163 -10.82 16.33 9.94
C VAL A 163 -9.93 16.24 8.70
N GLU A 164 -9.23 17.32 8.35
CA GLU A 164 -8.28 17.36 7.22
C GLU A 164 -7.17 16.32 7.39
N ALA A 165 -6.62 16.16 8.60
CA ALA A 165 -5.65 15.10 8.90
C ALA A 165 -6.22 13.70 8.64
N ARG A 166 -7.49 13.44 8.97
CA ARG A 166 -8.15 12.17 8.67
C ARG A 166 -8.40 11.97 7.18
N ILE A 167 -8.81 13.02 6.47
CA ILE A 167 -8.96 12.99 5.01
C ILE A 167 -7.62 12.69 4.33
N GLY A 168 -6.52 13.28 4.79
CA GLY A 168 -5.18 12.94 4.32
C GLY A 168 -4.85 11.46 4.48
N LYS A 169 -5.20 10.85 5.62
CA LYS A 169 -5.04 9.41 5.87
C LYS A 169 -5.93 8.55 4.95
N VAL A 170 -7.15 8.98 4.64
CA VAL A 170 -8.02 8.30 3.64
C VAL A 170 -7.35 8.31 2.26
N ASN A 171 -6.80 9.45 1.85
CA ASN A 171 -6.12 9.55 0.55
C ASN A 171 -4.84 8.70 0.51
N ALA A 172 -4.10 8.58 1.60
CA ALA A 172 -2.98 7.66 1.73
C ALA A 172 -3.42 6.20 1.52
N GLN A 173 -4.53 5.78 2.12
CA GLN A 173 -5.09 4.42 1.92
C GLN A 173 -5.56 4.18 0.49
N LYS A 174 -6.10 5.21 -0.20
CA LYS A 174 -6.43 5.11 -1.63
C LYS A 174 -5.18 4.92 -2.50
N ALA A 175 -4.10 5.60 -2.17
CA ALA A 175 -2.81 5.40 -2.85
C ALA A 175 -2.24 3.99 -2.57
N GLU A 176 -2.34 3.47 -1.35
CA GLU A 176 -1.97 2.09 -0.98
C GLU A 176 -2.80 1.05 -1.77
N LEU A 177 -4.09 1.29 -2.02
CA LEU A 177 -4.91 0.44 -2.87
C LEU A 177 -4.36 0.37 -4.30
N GLU A 178 -4.01 1.50 -4.90
CA GLU A 178 -3.43 1.52 -6.25
C GLU A 178 -2.06 0.84 -6.30
N GLN A 179 -1.25 0.95 -5.25
CA GLN A 179 -0.02 0.20 -5.09
C GLN A 179 -0.28 -1.31 -5.04
N THR A 180 -1.24 -1.75 -4.24
CA THR A 180 -1.65 -3.16 -4.13
C THR A 180 -2.10 -3.69 -5.48
N ARG A 181 -2.89 -2.92 -6.24
CA ARG A 181 -3.31 -3.25 -7.61
C ARG A 181 -2.13 -3.50 -8.54
N GLN A 182 -1.14 -2.60 -8.54
CA GLN A 182 0.07 -2.72 -9.37
C GLN A 182 0.92 -3.93 -8.96
N LEU A 183 1.09 -4.16 -7.66
CA LEU A 183 1.82 -5.30 -7.12
C LEU A 183 1.20 -6.64 -7.51
N LEU A 184 -0.12 -6.76 -7.40
CA LEU A 184 -0.84 -7.96 -7.78
C LEU A 184 -0.77 -8.20 -9.29
N ALA A 185 -1.00 -7.18 -10.12
CA ALA A 185 -0.89 -7.29 -11.57
C ALA A 185 0.50 -7.76 -11.99
N SER A 186 1.55 -7.22 -11.38
CA SER A 186 2.94 -7.61 -11.67
C SER A 186 3.28 -9.00 -11.19
N SER A 187 2.78 -9.40 -10.02
CA SER A 187 2.98 -10.75 -9.49
C SER A 187 2.34 -11.80 -10.38
N VAL A 188 1.11 -11.55 -10.86
CA VAL A 188 0.41 -12.43 -11.80
C VAL A 188 1.14 -12.48 -13.14
N ALA A 189 1.53 -11.34 -13.71
CA ALA A 189 2.24 -11.31 -14.98
C ALA A 189 3.57 -12.06 -14.91
N ARG A 190 4.33 -11.89 -13.82
CA ARG A 190 5.57 -12.61 -13.62
C ARG A 190 5.36 -14.13 -13.55
N LEU A 191 4.42 -14.59 -12.73
CA LEU A 191 4.10 -16.01 -12.61
C LEU A 191 3.58 -16.58 -13.93
N TYR A 192 2.80 -15.82 -14.69
CA TYR A 192 2.30 -16.22 -15.99
C TYR A 192 3.45 -16.42 -17.00
N TRP A 193 4.38 -15.47 -17.10
CA TRP A 193 5.52 -15.60 -18.02
C TRP A 193 6.52 -16.66 -17.55
N GLU A 194 6.72 -16.83 -16.25
CA GLU A 194 7.50 -17.92 -15.69
C GLU A 194 6.89 -19.28 -16.12
N TRP A 195 5.56 -19.43 -16.01
CA TRP A 195 4.88 -20.64 -16.47
C TRP A 195 5.06 -20.87 -17.97
N GLN A 196 4.90 -19.83 -18.80
CA GLN A 196 5.10 -19.92 -20.25
C GLN A 196 6.53 -20.37 -20.60
N THR A 197 7.54 -19.85 -19.90
CA THR A 197 8.93 -20.25 -20.07
C THR A 197 9.18 -21.69 -19.63
N GLN A 198 8.60 -22.12 -18.51
CA GLN A 198 8.69 -23.52 -18.08
C GLN A 198 8.02 -24.45 -19.10
N ALA A 199 6.89 -24.08 -19.66
CA ALA A 199 6.23 -24.85 -20.72
C ALA A 199 7.12 -24.96 -21.97
N ALA A 200 7.72 -23.84 -22.43
CA ALA A 200 8.68 -23.84 -23.52
C ALA A 200 9.91 -24.73 -23.23
N ALA A 201 10.45 -24.63 -22.02
CA ALA A 201 11.56 -25.46 -21.58
C ALA A 201 11.21 -26.96 -21.61
N GLY A 202 10.00 -27.31 -21.21
CA GLY A 202 9.50 -28.69 -21.29
C GLY A 202 9.43 -29.22 -22.72
N GLU A 203 8.97 -28.41 -23.67
CA GLU A 203 8.94 -28.77 -25.10
C GLU A 203 10.35 -29.00 -25.65
N VAL A 204 11.31 -28.11 -25.33
CA VAL A 204 12.69 -28.24 -25.77
C VAL A 204 13.39 -29.45 -25.14
N LEU A 205 13.17 -29.70 -23.85
CA LEU A 205 13.71 -30.87 -23.14
C LEU A 205 13.14 -32.18 -23.73
N ALA A 206 11.88 -32.21 -24.14
CA ALA A 206 11.30 -33.36 -24.82
C ALA A 206 11.94 -33.61 -26.17
N GLN A 207 12.31 -32.56 -26.93
CA GLN A 207 13.06 -32.67 -28.16
C GLN A 207 14.50 -33.19 -27.90
N ILE A 208 15.18 -32.70 -26.86
CA ILE A 208 16.49 -33.20 -26.45
C ILE A 208 16.42 -34.68 -26.13
N LYS A 209 15.41 -35.09 -25.37
CA LYS A 209 15.16 -36.50 -25.01
C LYS A 209 14.98 -37.36 -26.29
N HIS A 210 14.19 -36.88 -27.25
CA HIS A 210 13.99 -37.57 -28.52
C HIS A 210 15.30 -37.76 -29.28
N GLU A 211 16.17 -36.74 -29.37
CA GLU A 211 17.47 -36.86 -30.03
C GLU A 211 18.41 -37.81 -29.25
N GLN A 212 18.34 -37.85 -27.91
CA GLN A 212 19.07 -38.82 -27.08
C GLN A 212 18.61 -40.24 -27.34
N ASP A 213 17.29 -40.47 -27.42
CA ASP A 213 16.71 -41.79 -27.70
C ASP A 213 17.15 -42.30 -29.11
N ASN A 214 17.28 -41.41 -30.11
CA ASN A 214 17.82 -41.73 -31.41
C ASN A 214 19.29 -42.19 -31.35
N ILE A 215 20.13 -41.55 -30.52
CA ILE A 215 21.53 -41.92 -30.31
C ILE A 215 21.60 -43.29 -29.60
N ILE A 216 20.82 -43.48 -28.51
CA ILE A 216 20.74 -44.75 -27.78
C ILE A 216 20.36 -45.91 -28.72
N GLY A 217 19.38 -45.67 -29.60
CA GLY A 217 18.96 -46.66 -30.61
C GLY A 217 20.10 -47.05 -31.52
N ALA A 218 20.82 -46.04 -32.06
CA ALA A 218 21.98 -46.29 -32.97
C ALA A 218 23.14 -46.99 -32.24
N ASP A 219 23.48 -46.57 -31.03
CA ASP A 219 24.56 -47.17 -30.23
C ASP A 219 24.22 -48.63 -29.88
N ARG A 220 22.97 -48.96 -29.58
CA ARG A 220 22.51 -50.31 -29.30
C ARG A 220 22.64 -51.25 -30.51
N GLU A 221 22.31 -50.73 -31.72
CA GLU A 221 22.51 -51.49 -32.96
C GLU A 221 24.00 -51.75 -33.26
N LEU A 222 24.85 -50.72 -33.09
CA LEU A 222 26.29 -50.85 -33.27
C LEU A 222 26.90 -51.86 -32.26
N TYR A 223 26.47 -51.85 -31.04
CA TYR A 223 26.89 -52.79 -29.99
C TYR A 223 26.50 -54.23 -30.35
N GLN A 224 25.25 -54.43 -30.81
CA GLN A 224 24.77 -55.78 -31.22
C GLN A 224 25.57 -56.37 -32.36
N HIS A 225 26.10 -55.51 -33.22
CA HIS A 225 26.98 -55.91 -34.35
C HIS A 225 28.48 -55.94 -33.96
N GLY A 226 28.82 -55.70 -32.69
CA GLY A 226 30.21 -55.75 -32.21
C GLY A 226 31.10 -54.63 -32.69
N ILE A 227 30.51 -53.48 -33.13
CA ILE A 227 31.23 -52.35 -33.72
C ILE A 227 31.64 -51.35 -32.63
N THR A 228 30.89 -51.24 -31.52
CA THR A 228 31.15 -50.27 -30.42
C THR A 228 31.13 -50.99 -29.06
N SER A 229 31.62 -50.31 -28.02
CA SER A 229 31.59 -50.79 -26.63
C SER A 229 30.27 -50.50 -25.95
N SER A 230 29.95 -51.19 -24.85
CA SER A 230 28.76 -50.90 -24.04
C SER A 230 28.88 -49.56 -23.27
N VAL A 231 30.07 -48.96 -23.22
CA VAL A 231 30.31 -47.74 -22.41
C VAL A 231 29.58 -46.52 -22.99
N GLU A 232 29.67 -46.34 -24.33
CA GLU A 232 29.02 -45.23 -25.00
C GLU A 232 27.49 -45.25 -24.79
N GLY A 233 26.86 -46.43 -24.89
CA GLY A 233 25.42 -46.59 -24.64
C GLY A 233 25.03 -46.23 -23.22
N VAL A 234 25.83 -46.64 -22.21
CA VAL A 234 25.56 -46.30 -20.78
C VAL A 234 25.72 -44.80 -20.50
N GLU A 235 26.69 -44.12 -21.12
CA GLU A 235 26.85 -42.68 -21.00
C GLU A 235 25.63 -41.93 -21.56
N THR A 236 25.11 -42.35 -22.72
CA THR A 236 23.90 -41.73 -23.29
C THR A 236 22.66 -41.99 -22.45
N ASP A 237 22.51 -43.18 -21.85
CA ASP A 237 21.42 -43.52 -20.89
C ASP A 237 21.48 -42.58 -19.64
N ILE A 238 22.68 -42.26 -19.13
CA ILE A 238 22.85 -41.32 -18.02
C ILE A 238 22.36 -39.93 -18.41
N TYR A 239 22.71 -39.43 -19.59
CA TYR A 239 22.25 -38.11 -20.05
C TYR A 239 20.73 -38.08 -20.29
N ALA A 240 20.15 -39.15 -20.81
CA ALA A 240 18.71 -39.29 -20.99
C ALA A 240 17.96 -39.28 -19.65
N SER A 241 18.48 -40.00 -18.65
CA SER A 241 17.91 -39.99 -17.28
C SER A 241 17.98 -38.61 -16.64
N LYS A 242 19.08 -37.85 -16.84
CA LYS A 242 19.16 -36.45 -16.38
C LYS A 242 18.16 -35.54 -17.08
N THR A 243 17.85 -35.79 -18.34
CA THR A 243 16.82 -35.04 -19.08
C THR A 243 15.42 -35.35 -18.52
N ASP A 244 15.14 -36.62 -18.16
CA ASP A 244 13.89 -37.01 -17.51
C ASP A 244 13.73 -36.35 -16.12
N GLU A 245 14.81 -36.24 -15.33
CA GLU A 245 14.85 -35.48 -14.08
C GLU A 245 14.49 -34.00 -14.30
N GLN A 246 15.09 -33.37 -15.32
CA GLN A 246 14.78 -31.97 -15.67
C GLN A 246 13.33 -31.80 -16.13
N LEU A 247 12.77 -32.75 -16.87
CA LEU A 247 11.35 -32.74 -17.26
C LEU A 247 10.42 -32.86 -16.06
N ALA A 248 10.78 -33.68 -15.06
CA ALA A 248 10.03 -33.79 -13.81
C ALA A 248 10.08 -32.48 -13.01
N ASP A 249 11.25 -31.81 -12.93
CA ASP A 249 11.43 -30.52 -12.28
C ASP A 249 10.58 -29.43 -12.95
N VAL A 250 10.60 -29.33 -14.27
CA VAL A 250 9.76 -28.39 -15.04
C VAL A 250 8.26 -28.60 -14.73
N LYS A 251 7.78 -29.85 -14.77
CA LYS A 251 6.38 -30.17 -14.43
C LYS A 251 6.03 -29.79 -13.00
N GLY A 252 6.95 -30.02 -12.05
CA GLY A 252 6.78 -29.62 -10.65
C GLY A 252 6.66 -28.10 -10.50
N LYS A 253 7.54 -27.34 -11.17
CA LYS A 253 7.50 -25.88 -11.17
C LYS A 253 6.20 -25.33 -11.78
N MET A 254 5.77 -25.86 -12.92
CA MET A 254 4.50 -25.44 -13.55
C MET A 254 3.32 -25.63 -12.59
N LYS A 255 3.21 -26.78 -11.92
CA LYS A 255 2.15 -27.01 -10.91
C LYS A 255 2.23 -26.06 -9.71
N ALA A 256 3.44 -25.75 -9.26
CA ALA A 256 3.62 -24.79 -8.16
C ALA A 256 3.19 -23.36 -8.57
N ILE A 257 3.49 -22.96 -9.80
CA ILE A 257 3.05 -21.68 -10.36
C ILE A 257 1.53 -21.63 -10.50
N GLU A 258 0.91 -22.68 -11.04
CA GLU A 258 -0.55 -22.81 -11.15
C GLU A 258 -1.23 -22.70 -9.78
N ALA A 259 -0.70 -23.34 -8.75
CA ALA A 259 -1.21 -23.23 -7.39
C ALA A 259 -1.11 -21.79 -6.84
N ARG A 260 0.01 -21.09 -7.11
CA ARG A 260 0.19 -19.68 -6.72
C ARG A 260 -0.78 -18.74 -7.45
N LEU A 261 -0.95 -18.93 -8.76
CA LEU A 261 -1.91 -18.15 -9.55
C LEU A 261 -3.34 -18.40 -9.08
N THR A 262 -3.69 -19.65 -8.77
CA THR A 262 -5.00 -20.02 -8.20
C THR A 262 -5.26 -19.28 -6.88
N ALA A 263 -4.27 -19.22 -5.99
CA ALA A 263 -4.37 -18.47 -4.74
C ALA A 263 -4.55 -16.96 -4.96
N LEU A 264 -3.82 -16.36 -5.90
CA LEU A 264 -3.90 -14.93 -6.21
C LEU A 264 -5.21 -14.54 -6.89
N THR A 265 -5.73 -15.39 -7.78
CA THR A 265 -6.98 -15.13 -8.51
C THR A 265 -8.23 -15.44 -7.70
N GLY A 266 -8.11 -16.14 -6.58
CA GLY A 266 -9.23 -16.61 -5.77
C GLY A 266 -10.13 -17.63 -6.50
N THR A 267 -9.64 -18.26 -7.57
CA THR A 267 -10.39 -19.25 -8.37
C THR A 267 -10.06 -20.68 -7.91
N SER A 268 -10.95 -21.64 -8.17
CA SER A 268 -10.75 -23.04 -7.75
C SER A 268 -9.76 -23.81 -8.63
N ALA A 269 -9.57 -23.40 -9.88
CA ALA A 269 -8.62 -24.00 -10.81
C ALA A 269 -8.29 -23.03 -11.95
N ILE A 270 -7.06 -23.09 -12.44
CA ILE A 270 -6.59 -22.33 -13.61
C ILE A 270 -6.08 -23.31 -14.65
N ALA A 271 -6.59 -23.24 -15.87
CA ALA A 271 -6.05 -23.94 -17.01
C ALA A 271 -5.23 -22.96 -17.88
N LEU A 272 -3.92 -23.13 -17.89
CA LEU A 272 -3.03 -22.31 -18.70
C LEU A 272 -2.77 -23.02 -20.04
N THR A 273 -2.73 -22.22 -21.10
CA THR A 273 -2.34 -22.66 -22.44
C THR A 273 -1.02 -22.00 -22.83
N ARG A 274 -0.22 -22.74 -23.60
CA ARG A 274 1.05 -22.23 -24.11
C ARG A 274 0.81 -21.15 -25.16
N HIS A 275 1.39 -20.00 -24.97
CA HIS A 275 1.45 -18.90 -25.94
C HIS A 275 2.90 -18.58 -26.30
N ALA A 276 3.12 -18.10 -27.52
CA ALA A 276 4.44 -17.61 -27.90
C ALA A 276 4.79 -16.37 -27.08
N LEU A 277 6.03 -16.30 -26.63
CA LEU A 277 6.51 -15.15 -25.87
C LEU A 277 6.54 -13.91 -26.78
N PRO A 278 5.86 -12.82 -26.41
CA PRO A 278 5.72 -11.66 -27.28
C PRO A 278 7.03 -10.85 -27.38
N ALA A 279 7.33 -10.36 -28.56
CA ALA A 279 8.36 -9.34 -28.74
C ALA A 279 7.79 -7.99 -28.29
N THR A 280 8.02 -7.59 -27.03
CA THR A 280 7.55 -6.30 -26.51
C THR A 280 8.68 -5.28 -26.48
N GLU A 281 8.34 -4.03 -26.82
CA GLU A 281 9.24 -2.90 -26.68
C GLU A 281 9.07 -2.32 -25.26
N ALA A 282 10.17 -2.19 -24.51
CA ALA A 282 10.15 -1.52 -23.23
C ALA A 282 10.16 -0.01 -23.42
N SER A 283 9.36 0.71 -22.62
CA SER A 283 9.43 2.16 -22.52
C SER A 283 9.86 2.56 -21.12
N LEU A 284 10.86 3.45 -21.02
CA LEU A 284 11.32 4.06 -19.79
C LEU A 284 11.44 5.57 -19.99
N PRO A 285 11.11 6.41 -18.99
CA PRO A 285 11.27 7.85 -19.11
C PRO A 285 12.75 8.22 -19.15
N SER A 286 13.10 9.16 -20.04
CA SER A 286 14.47 9.70 -20.15
C SER A 286 14.84 10.60 -18.97
N THR A 287 13.88 11.10 -18.24
CA THR A 287 14.07 11.97 -17.07
C THR A 287 13.13 11.52 -15.94
N LEU A 288 13.66 11.46 -14.74
CA LEU A 288 12.92 11.18 -13.51
C LEU A 288 12.64 12.52 -12.80
N GLY A 289 11.51 13.13 -13.07
CA GLY A 289 11.09 14.37 -12.47
C GLY A 289 9.81 14.24 -11.64
N TYR A 290 9.03 15.31 -11.56
CA TYR A 290 7.73 15.34 -10.88
C TYR A 290 6.75 14.28 -11.36
N GLU A 291 6.89 13.78 -12.59
CA GLU A 291 6.07 12.70 -13.13
C GLU A 291 6.25 11.38 -12.36
N LEU A 292 7.43 11.15 -11.76
CA LEU A 292 7.67 10.00 -10.90
C LEU A 292 6.73 10.03 -9.68
N LEU A 293 6.57 11.20 -9.05
CA LEU A 293 5.68 11.41 -7.92
C LEU A 293 4.22 11.17 -8.30
N ALA A 294 3.81 11.70 -9.46
CA ALA A 294 2.43 11.60 -9.93
C ALA A 294 2.02 10.18 -10.31
N ARG A 295 2.98 9.29 -10.61
CA ARG A 295 2.70 7.95 -11.14
C ARG A 295 3.02 6.81 -10.18
N ARG A 296 3.77 7.07 -9.10
CA ARG A 296 4.10 6.07 -8.07
C ARG A 296 3.17 6.19 -6.88
N PRO A 297 2.28 5.21 -6.67
CA PRO A 297 1.33 5.25 -5.55
C PRO A 297 2.00 5.27 -4.18
N ASP A 298 3.16 4.62 -3.99
CA ASP A 298 3.93 4.64 -2.75
C ASP A 298 4.46 6.05 -2.39
N LEU A 299 4.83 6.86 -3.39
CA LEU A 299 5.23 8.24 -3.18
C LEU A 299 4.01 9.14 -2.91
N GLN A 300 2.89 8.86 -3.58
CA GLN A 300 1.62 9.55 -3.31
C GLN A 300 1.12 9.25 -1.89
N GLU A 301 1.19 8.00 -1.45
CA GLU A 301 0.87 7.59 -0.08
C GLU A 301 1.71 8.35 0.93
N ALA A 302 3.04 8.36 0.76
CA ALA A 302 3.95 9.06 1.65
C ALA A 302 3.70 10.57 1.67
N HIS A 303 3.35 11.18 0.52
CA HIS A 303 2.97 12.58 0.43
C HIS A 303 1.69 12.89 1.22
N TRP A 304 0.65 12.05 1.09
CA TRP A 304 -0.59 12.22 1.85
C TRP A 304 -0.39 12.08 3.36
N TYR A 305 0.59 11.27 3.81
CA TYR A 305 0.96 11.24 5.23
C TYR A 305 1.64 12.53 5.70
N ILE A 306 2.38 13.25 4.82
CA ILE A 306 2.91 14.57 5.16
C ILE A 306 1.74 15.56 5.31
N GLU A 307 0.81 15.63 4.36
CA GLU A 307 -0.36 16.51 4.43
C GLU A 307 -1.19 16.24 5.69
N ALA A 308 -1.44 14.96 6.01
CA ALA A 308 -2.12 14.58 7.23
C ALA A 308 -1.38 15.04 8.50
N SER A 309 -0.05 14.90 8.54
CA SER A 309 0.73 15.30 9.70
C SER A 309 0.89 16.83 9.83
N LEU A 310 0.88 17.57 8.73
CA LEU A 310 0.82 19.04 8.75
C LEU A 310 -0.50 19.53 9.38
N SER A 311 -1.61 18.93 8.98
CA SER A 311 -2.92 19.25 9.59
C SER A 311 -2.97 18.92 11.09
N GLU A 312 -2.29 17.86 11.55
CA GLU A 312 -2.13 17.56 12.98
C GLU A 312 -1.30 18.65 13.69
N VAL A 313 -0.26 19.23 13.06
CA VAL A 313 0.50 20.37 13.61
C VAL A 313 -0.40 21.60 13.73
N GLU A 314 -1.23 21.89 12.72
CA GLU A 314 -2.19 23.00 12.76
C GLU A 314 -3.23 22.81 13.89
N ALA A 315 -3.75 21.60 14.06
CA ALA A 315 -4.64 21.29 15.17
C ALA A 315 -3.95 21.48 16.53
N ALA A 316 -2.67 21.10 16.66
CA ALA A 316 -1.90 21.31 17.89
C ALA A 316 -1.63 22.80 18.16
N ARG A 317 -1.38 23.61 17.13
CA ARG A 317 -1.29 25.08 17.26
C ARG A 317 -2.62 25.71 17.66
N ALA A 318 -3.71 25.25 17.05
CA ALA A 318 -5.04 25.74 17.37
C ALA A 318 -5.45 25.49 18.85
N ALA A 319 -4.89 24.47 19.49
CA ALA A 319 -5.15 24.16 20.90
C ALA A 319 -4.60 25.19 21.91
N PHE A 320 -3.77 26.15 21.49
CA PHE A 320 -3.31 27.26 22.31
C PHE A 320 -4.33 28.40 22.40
N TYR A 321 -5.32 28.44 21.51
CA TYR A 321 -6.36 29.46 21.47
C TYR A 321 -7.54 29.10 22.38
N PRO A 322 -8.38 30.09 22.73
CA PRO A 322 -9.53 29.82 23.61
C PRO A 322 -10.55 28.88 22.98
N ASP A 323 -11.00 27.86 23.71
CA ASP A 323 -12.16 27.04 23.34
C ASP A 323 -13.48 27.73 23.74
N VAL A 324 -14.42 27.77 22.80
CA VAL A 324 -15.78 28.33 23.04
C VAL A 324 -16.79 27.19 22.96
N ASN A 325 -17.45 26.95 24.10
CA ASN A 325 -18.42 25.86 24.23
C ASN A 325 -19.82 26.45 24.49
N LEU A 326 -20.81 25.95 23.76
CA LEU A 326 -22.21 26.20 24.01
C LEU A 326 -22.82 24.96 24.65
N MET A 327 -23.55 25.19 25.77
CA MET A 327 -24.33 24.15 26.44
C MET A 327 -25.77 24.61 26.54
N ALA A 328 -26.71 23.73 26.31
CA ALA A 328 -28.13 23.95 26.58
C ALA A 328 -28.66 22.71 27.28
N PHE A 329 -29.61 22.92 28.20
CA PHE A 329 -30.29 21.82 28.87
C PHE A 329 -31.77 22.11 29.02
N LEU A 330 -32.56 21.05 28.97
CA LEU A 330 -33.96 21.01 29.27
C LEU A 330 -34.20 19.75 30.10
N GLN A 331 -34.42 19.91 31.39
CA GLN A 331 -34.51 18.78 32.33
C GLN A 331 -35.62 18.96 33.36
N GLN A 332 -36.05 17.85 33.91
CA GLN A 332 -36.88 17.79 35.12
C GLN A 332 -35.99 17.46 36.31
N ASP A 333 -36.12 18.17 37.42
CA ASP A 333 -35.32 17.97 38.62
C ASP A 333 -36.24 18.09 39.86
N ALA A 334 -36.27 17.05 40.69
CA ALA A 334 -37.12 17.04 41.87
C ALA A 334 -36.55 16.14 42.96
N LEU A 335 -36.73 16.63 44.24
CA LEU A 335 -36.38 15.87 45.45
C LEU A 335 -37.35 14.73 45.75
N HIS A 336 -38.54 14.75 45.17
CA HIS A 336 -39.48 13.63 45.20
C HIS A 336 -39.75 13.13 43.80
N LEU A 337 -39.56 11.83 43.57
CA LEU A 337 -39.73 11.22 42.25
C LEU A 337 -41.15 11.40 41.67
N SER A 338 -42.17 11.52 42.55
CA SER A 338 -43.55 11.81 42.15
C SER A 338 -43.74 13.20 41.55
N ASP A 339 -42.86 14.14 41.84
CA ASP A 339 -42.96 15.53 41.42
C ASP A 339 -42.20 15.79 40.10
N LEU A 340 -41.42 14.84 39.64
CA LEU A 340 -40.63 14.94 38.40
C LEU A 340 -41.48 15.29 37.16
N PHE A 341 -42.76 14.92 37.16
CA PHE A 341 -43.66 15.18 36.02
C PHE A 341 -44.48 16.47 36.18
N ARG A 342 -44.21 17.27 37.19
CA ARG A 342 -44.84 18.57 37.38
C ARG A 342 -44.11 19.66 36.61
N SER A 343 -44.82 20.63 36.08
CA SER A 343 -44.23 21.79 35.41
C SER A 343 -43.28 22.60 36.27
N SER A 344 -43.47 22.55 37.62
CA SER A 344 -42.60 23.22 38.60
C SER A 344 -41.23 22.55 38.75
N ALA A 345 -41.06 21.33 38.30
CA ALA A 345 -39.77 20.62 38.30
C ALA A 345 -38.92 20.92 37.04
N GLN A 346 -39.46 21.64 36.05
CA GLN A 346 -38.79 21.93 34.80
C GLN A 346 -37.69 22.96 34.99
N GLN A 347 -36.49 22.62 34.53
CA GLN A 347 -35.34 23.51 34.42
C GLN A 347 -34.91 23.60 32.95
N MET A 348 -34.53 24.78 32.48
CA MET A 348 -33.94 24.99 31.16
C MET A 348 -32.92 26.11 31.25
N GLY A 349 -31.87 25.97 30.43
CA GLY A 349 -30.83 27.00 30.40
C GLY A 349 -29.96 26.86 29.18
N VAL A 350 -29.31 27.96 28.83
CA VAL A 350 -28.25 28.03 27.80
C VAL A 350 -27.05 28.71 28.45
N THR A 351 -25.87 28.11 28.27
CA THR A 351 -24.62 28.62 28.81
C THR A 351 -23.60 28.69 27.69
N ALA A 352 -22.93 29.83 27.51
CA ALA A 352 -21.75 29.96 26.68
C ALA A 352 -20.52 30.02 27.60
N GLY A 353 -19.59 29.08 27.39
CA GLY A 353 -18.33 28.97 28.12
C GLY A 353 -17.14 29.33 27.24
N LEU A 354 -16.18 30.06 27.81
CA LEU A 354 -14.88 30.32 27.22
C LEU A 354 -13.80 29.76 28.12
N THR A 355 -12.94 28.90 27.59
CA THR A 355 -11.82 28.34 28.32
C THR A 355 -10.53 28.68 27.62
N LEU A 356 -9.62 29.39 28.28
CA LEU A 356 -8.27 29.71 27.77
C LEU A 356 -7.22 29.08 28.66
N PRO A 357 -6.35 28.21 28.15
CA PRO A 357 -5.22 27.68 28.90
C PRO A 357 -4.18 28.77 29.17
N ILE A 358 -3.98 29.13 30.44
CA ILE A 358 -2.97 30.11 30.86
C ILE A 358 -1.67 29.41 31.28
N PHE A 359 -1.81 28.33 32.03
CA PHE A 359 -0.69 27.53 32.50
C PHE A 359 -1.08 26.04 32.54
N ASP A 360 -0.28 25.19 31.89
CA ASP A 360 -0.53 23.75 31.76
C ASP A 360 0.71 22.88 31.99
N SER A 361 1.73 23.43 32.62
CA SER A 361 3.03 22.76 32.84
C SER A 361 3.74 22.31 31.56
N GLY A 362 3.49 22.97 30.43
CA GLY A 362 4.11 22.68 29.14
C GLY A 362 3.44 21.58 28.33
N ARG A 363 2.25 21.11 28.71
CA ARG A 363 1.51 20.05 28.02
C ARG A 363 1.20 20.42 26.55
N LEU A 364 0.78 21.65 26.28
CA LEU A 364 0.48 22.12 24.91
C LEU A 364 1.75 22.21 24.05
N ASN A 365 2.84 22.74 24.61
CA ASN A 365 4.11 22.76 23.89
C ASN A 365 4.64 21.36 23.60
N ALA A 366 4.57 20.44 24.56
CA ALA A 366 4.92 19.03 24.31
C ALA A 366 4.02 18.39 23.24
N GLY A 367 2.73 18.72 23.20
CA GLY A 367 1.81 18.28 22.16
C GLY A 367 2.19 18.79 20.76
N LEU A 368 2.55 20.08 20.65
CA LEU A 368 3.03 20.69 19.44
C LEU A 368 4.36 20.06 18.99
N ASP A 369 5.29 19.86 19.92
CA ASP A 369 6.57 19.18 19.66
C ASP A 369 6.39 17.77 19.10
N ILE A 370 5.44 17.01 19.64
CA ILE A 370 5.09 15.66 19.14
C ILE A 370 4.56 15.75 17.72
N ALA A 371 3.63 16.67 17.44
CA ALA A 371 3.06 16.83 16.10
C ALA A 371 4.13 17.24 15.07
N GLN A 372 5.02 18.17 15.40
CA GLN A 372 6.13 18.59 14.55
C GLN A 372 7.15 17.48 14.33
N ALA A 373 7.50 16.71 15.37
CA ALA A 373 8.38 15.56 15.23
C ALA A 373 7.76 14.47 14.33
N GLN A 374 6.46 14.26 14.44
CA GLN A 374 5.72 13.32 13.58
C GLN A 374 5.69 13.81 12.12
N ASN A 375 5.50 15.09 11.89
CA ASN A 375 5.59 15.68 10.54
C ASN A 375 7.00 15.51 9.95
N ASN A 376 8.05 15.82 10.71
CA ASN A 376 9.43 15.62 10.28
C ASN A 376 9.73 14.16 9.98
N LEU A 377 9.18 13.22 10.74
CA LEU A 377 9.29 11.78 10.46
C LEU A 377 8.59 11.42 9.14
N SER A 378 7.42 11.96 8.87
CA SER A 378 6.69 11.75 7.61
C SER A 378 7.50 12.29 6.42
N VAL A 379 8.09 13.49 6.54
CA VAL A 379 8.99 14.06 5.52
C VAL A 379 10.24 13.21 5.30
N ALA A 380 10.86 12.71 6.37
CA ALA A 380 12.02 11.83 6.26
C ALA A 380 11.70 10.52 5.56
N ASN A 381 10.55 9.91 5.87
CA ASN A 381 10.07 8.70 5.20
C ASN A 381 9.79 8.94 3.72
N TYR A 382 9.17 10.05 3.37
CA TYR A 382 8.96 10.46 1.98
C TYR A 382 10.30 10.65 1.24
N ASN A 383 11.25 11.38 1.83
CA ASN A 383 12.57 11.60 1.23
C ASN A 383 13.30 10.28 1.00
N LYS A 384 13.21 9.34 1.95
CA LYS A 384 13.73 7.97 1.80
C LYS A 384 13.05 7.25 0.62
N ALA A 385 11.73 7.31 0.53
CA ALA A 385 10.97 6.67 -0.55
C ALA A 385 11.35 7.24 -1.93
N VAL A 386 11.58 8.56 -2.03
CA VAL A 386 12.07 9.21 -3.26
C VAL A 386 13.43 8.66 -3.69
N VAL A 387 14.39 8.57 -2.76
CA VAL A 387 15.72 8.03 -3.05
C VAL A 387 15.64 6.56 -3.47
N GLU A 388 14.85 5.75 -2.78
CA GLU A 388 14.63 4.34 -3.12
C GLU A 388 13.98 4.19 -4.50
N ALA A 389 13.01 5.04 -4.84
CA ALA A 389 12.33 5.05 -6.13
C ALA A 389 13.29 5.35 -7.28
N VAL A 390 14.11 6.39 -7.13
CA VAL A 390 15.14 6.76 -8.13
C VAL A 390 16.16 5.63 -8.31
N ASN A 391 16.65 5.08 -7.20
CA ASN A 391 17.65 4.01 -7.22
C ASN A 391 17.09 2.74 -7.89
N GLN A 392 15.83 2.40 -7.63
CA GLN A 392 15.16 1.26 -8.24
C GLN A 392 15.03 1.41 -9.77
N VAL A 393 14.66 2.59 -10.25
CA VAL A 393 14.55 2.83 -11.70
C VAL A 393 15.92 2.73 -12.37
N ALA A 394 16.97 3.32 -11.78
CA ALA A 394 18.33 3.25 -12.30
C ALA A 394 18.85 1.80 -12.34
N HIS A 395 18.63 1.03 -11.27
CA HIS A 395 19.01 -0.38 -11.20
C HIS A 395 18.31 -1.20 -12.28
N THR A 396 16.99 -1.05 -12.41
CA THR A 396 16.22 -1.82 -13.42
C THR A 396 16.59 -1.43 -14.84
N ALA A 397 16.87 -0.15 -15.11
CA ALA A 397 17.36 0.28 -16.42
C ALA A 397 18.67 -0.42 -16.80
N SER A 398 19.63 -0.48 -15.88
CA SER A 398 20.90 -1.19 -16.08
C SER A 398 20.72 -2.71 -16.26
N GLU A 399 19.79 -3.34 -15.52
CA GLU A 399 19.47 -4.75 -15.72
C GLU A 399 18.87 -5.01 -17.11
N VAL A 400 17.93 -4.18 -17.54
CA VAL A 400 17.32 -4.29 -18.89
C VAL A 400 18.38 -4.14 -19.98
N GLU A 401 19.28 -3.16 -19.89
CA GLU A 401 20.39 -3.00 -20.83
C GLU A 401 21.26 -4.25 -20.91
N THR A 402 21.67 -4.77 -19.76
CA THR A 402 22.47 -6.00 -19.66
C THR A 402 21.75 -7.19 -20.29
N LEU A 403 20.46 -7.35 -20.04
CA LEU A 403 19.66 -8.44 -20.61
C LEU A 403 19.48 -8.31 -22.13
N MET A 404 19.31 -7.08 -22.64
CA MET A 404 19.24 -6.83 -24.09
C MET A 404 20.55 -7.19 -24.77
N ALA A 405 21.70 -6.82 -24.20
CA ALA A 405 23.01 -7.20 -24.71
C ALA A 405 23.21 -8.72 -24.70
N LYS A 406 22.88 -9.41 -23.61
CA LYS A 406 22.91 -10.86 -23.49
C LYS A 406 22.03 -11.53 -24.55
N ASN A 407 20.80 -11.04 -24.75
CA ASN A 407 19.87 -11.58 -25.73
C ASN A 407 20.40 -11.43 -27.18
N SER A 408 21.04 -10.30 -27.51
CA SER A 408 21.68 -10.09 -28.79
C SER A 408 22.80 -11.10 -29.04
N HIS A 409 23.67 -11.35 -28.08
CA HIS A 409 24.74 -12.36 -28.17
C HIS A 409 24.16 -13.78 -28.26
N GLN A 410 23.13 -14.10 -27.46
CA GLN A 410 22.50 -15.43 -27.52
C GLN A 410 21.83 -15.72 -28.85
N GLN A 411 21.21 -14.71 -29.48
CA GLN A 411 20.69 -14.87 -30.86
C GLN A 411 21.79 -15.24 -31.87
N GLN A 412 23.00 -14.68 -31.71
CA GLN A 412 24.13 -15.05 -32.58
C GLN A 412 24.60 -16.48 -32.31
N VAL A 413 24.73 -16.88 -31.03
CA VAL A 413 25.07 -18.26 -30.62
C VAL A 413 24.08 -19.26 -31.21
N GLU A 414 22.77 -18.96 -31.13
CA GLU A 414 21.73 -19.82 -31.69
C GLU A 414 21.81 -19.97 -33.22
N LYS A 415 22.10 -18.88 -33.95
CA LYS A 415 22.34 -18.91 -35.39
C LYS A 415 23.54 -19.79 -35.75
N ASP A 416 24.63 -19.67 -35.02
CA ASP A 416 25.84 -20.45 -35.26
C ASP A 416 25.63 -21.94 -34.93
N ALA A 417 24.89 -22.24 -33.81
CA ALA A 417 24.50 -23.61 -33.49
C ALA A 417 23.60 -24.25 -34.57
N ALA A 418 22.63 -23.51 -35.09
CA ALA A 418 21.77 -23.95 -36.18
C ALA A 418 22.59 -24.24 -37.45
N ARG A 419 23.65 -23.45 -37.72
CA ARG A 419 24.57 -23.70 -38.84
C ARG A 419 25.35 -24.99 -38.65
N VAL A 420 25.80 -25.34 -37.45
CA VAL A 420 26.43 -26.61 -37.13
C VAL A 420 25.51 -27.79 -37.47
N VAL A 421 24.24 -27.69 -37.07
CA VAL A 421 23.20 -28.71 -37.38
C VAL A 421 23.03 -28.86 -38.90
N ALA A 422 22.94 -27.75 -39.64
CA ALA A 422 22.80 -27.77 -41.11
C ALA A 422 24.00 -28.45 -41.80
N LEU A 423 25.21 -28.18 -41.30
CA LEU A 423 26.44 -28.84 -41.84
C LEU A 423 26.46 -30.34 -41.53
N ALA A 424 26.06 -30.76 -40.30
CA ALA A 424 25.95 -32.17 -39.95
C ALA A 424 24.92 -32.88 -40.82
N GLN A 425 23.76 -32.26 -41.06
CA GLN A 425 22.71 -32.79 -41.93
C GLN A 425 23.20 -32.94 -43.40
N ALA A 426 23.94 -31.95 -43.92
CA ALA A 426 24.50 -32.03 -45.27
C ALA A 426 25.52 -33.18 -45.41
N ARG A 427 26.39 -33.39 -44.42
CA ARG A 427 27.33 -34.51 -44.40
C ARG A 427 26.63 -35.87 -44.32
N PHE A 428 25.56 -35.96 -43.56
CA PHE A 428 24.74 -37.17 -43.49
C PHE A 428 24.07 -37.45 -44.83
N SER A 429 23.48 -36.45 -45.48
CA SER A 429 22.86 -36.59 -46.80
C SER A 429 23.87 -36.99 -47.89
N ALA A 430 25.15 -36.61 -47.74
CA ALA A 430 26.26 -37.03 -48.61
C ALA A 430 26.83 -38.41 -48.25
N GLY A 431 26.30 -39.12 -47.26
CA GLY A 431 26.77 -40.42 -46.80
C GLY A 431 28.12 -40.40 -46.06
N ILE A 432 28.59 -39.23 -45.60
CA ILE A 432 29.92 -39.06 -44.97
C ILE A 432 29.88 -39.40 -43.49
N VAL A 433 28.73 -39.18 -42.80
CA VAL A 433 28.57 -39.43 -41.37
C VAL A 433 27.28 -40.21 -41.08
N ALA A 434 27.21 -40.90 -39.94
CA ALA A 434 26.02 -41.58 -39.49
C ALA A 434 24.93 -40.59 -39.03
N GLY A 435 23.66 -41.01 -39.01
CA GLY A 435 22.52 -40.20 -38.58
C GLY A 435 22.62 -39.74 -37.11
N SER A 436 23.22 -40.54 -36.22
CA SER A 436 23.49 -40.20 -34.83
C SER A 436 24.30 -38.90 -34.67
N ARG A 437 25.22 -38.61 -35.64
CA ARG A 437 25.99 -37.35 -35.63
C ARG A 437 25.14 -36.10 -35.88
N VAL A 438 23.98 -36.25 -36.53
CA VAL A 438 23.02 -35.15 -36.67
C VAL A 438 22.32 -34.91 -35.35
N SER A 439 21.88 -35.99 -34.66
CA SER A 439 21.27 -35.88 -33.32
C SER A 439 22.24 -35.32 -32.31
N GLU A 440 23.50 -35.74 -32.31
CA GLU A 440 24.58 -35.16 -31.49
C GLU A 440 24.76 -33.64 -31.72
N ALA A 441 24.64 -33.17 -32.98
CA ALA A 441 24.73 -31.73 -33.31
C ALA A 441 23.48 -30.96 -32.90
N ARG A 442 22.30 -31.58 -32.91
CA ARG A 442 21.02 -30.93 -32.51
C ARG A 442 20.91 -30.67 -31.01
N ILE A 443 21.44 -31.56 -30.17
CA ILE A 443 21.33 -31.42 -28.71
C ILE A 443 21.95 -30.11 -28.20
N PRO A 444 23.20 -29.73 -28.56
CA PRO A 444 23.74 -28.40 -28.18
C PRO A 444 22.90 -27.25 -28.73
N ALA A 445 22.41 -27.31 -29.96
CA ALA A 445 21.59 -26.26 -30.55
C ALA A 445 20.25 -26.07 -29.79
N LEU A 446 19.62 -27.17 -29.36
CA LEU A 446 18.44 -27.13 -28.51
C LEU A 446 18.74 -26.55 -27.11
N LYS A 447 19.92 -26.85 -26.56
CA LYS A 447 20.35 -26.25 -25.28
C LYS A 447 20.52 -24.71 -25.38
N GLU A 448 21.08 -24.23 -26.50
CA GLU A 448 21.20 -22.79 -26.74
C GLU A 448 19.84 -22.13 -26.97
N HIS A 449 18.90 -22.80 -27.61
CA HIS A 449 17.51 -22.36 -27.73
C HIS A 449 16.84 -22.26 -26.35
N LEU A 450 17.01 -23.25 -25.49
CA LEU A 450 16.54 -23.23 -24.11
C LEU A 450 17.14 -22.07 -23.30
N ALA A 451 18.43 -21.78 -23.49
CA ALA A 451 19.09 -20.65 -22.83
C ALA A 451 18.48 -19.31 -23.28
N ARG A 452 18.10 -19.16 -24.56
CA ARG A 452 17.43 -17.97 -25.06
C ARG A 452 16.03 -17.80 -24.45
N GLU A 453 15.23 -18.86 -24.35
CA GLU A 453 13.91 -18.79 -23.74
C GLU A 453 13.99 -18.31 -22.28
N ARG A 454 14.98 -18.78 -21.51
CA ARG A 454 15.22 -18.30 -20.13
C ARG A 454 15.65 -16.84 -20.05
N LEU A 455 16.48 -16.37 -21.01
CA LEU A 455 16.84 -14.96 -21.09
C LEU A 455 15.63 -14.08 -21.40
N PHE A 456 14.72 -14.58 -22.22
CA PHE A 456 13.49 -13.86 -22.57
C PHE A 456 12.57 -13.68 -21.36
N GLU A 457 12.43 -14.70 -20.51
CA GLU A 457 11.71 -14.60 -19.24
C GLU A 457 12.25 -13.42 -18.40
N MET A 458 13.57 -13.40 -18.17
CA MET A 458 14.22 -12.34 -17.42
C MET A 458 13.97 -10.96 -18.05
N CYS A 459 14.07 -10.83 -19.37
CA CYS A 459 13.75 -9.59 -20.08
C CYS A 459 12.31 -9.16 -19.90
N SER A 460 11.35 -10.08 -19.97
CA SER A 460 9.92 -9.77 -19.86
C SER A 460 9.54 -9.32 -18.45
N ILE A 461 10.13 -9.93 -17.43
CA ILE A 461 9.89 -9.56 -16.02
C ILE A 461 10.45 -8.17 -15.72
N HIS A 462 11.67 -7.84 -16.18
CA HIS A 462 12.34 -6.59 -15.82
C HIS A 462 11.86 -5.39 -16.65
N ARG A 463 11.26 -5.60 -17.83
CA ARG A 463 10.75 -4.52 -18.70
C ARG A 463 9.59 -3.72 -18.08
N PHE A 464 8.80 -4.30 -17.16
CA PHE A 464 7.60 -3.68 -16.58
C PHE A 464 7.66 -3.44 -15.06
N VAL A 465 8.75 -3.86 -14.41
CA VAL A 465 9.01 -3.67 -12.97
C VAL A 465 9.60 -2.30 -12.58
N PRO A 466 10.06 -1.40 -13.50
CA PRO A 466 10.74 -0.16 -13.09
C PRO A 466 9.90 0.78 -12.23
N VAL A 467 8.61 0.56 -12.12
CA VAL A 467 7.68 1.45 -11.40
C VAL A 467 7.23 0.86 -10.06
N LEU A 468 7.65 -0.37 -9.71
CA LEU A 468 7.14 -1.07 -8.53
C LEU A 468 8.00 -0.87 -7.28
N PRO A 469 7.38 -0.67 -6.11
CA PRO A 469 8.10 -0.49 -4.86
C PRO A 469 8.84 -1.75 -4.39
N CYS A 470 9.95 -1.55 -3.67
CA CYS A 470 10.86 -2.56 -3.13
C CYS A 470 10.22 -3.68 -2.27
N ALA A 471 8.95 -3.54 -1.88
CA ALA A 471 8.23 -4.53 -1.07
C ALA A 471 8.11 -5.91 -1.74
N VAL A 472 8.11 -5.98 -3.09
CA VAL A 472 8.03 -7.25 -3.83
C VAL A 472 9.25 -8.14 -3.59
N ARG A 473 10.44 -7.54 -3.37
CA ARG A 473 11.68 -8.32 -3.16
C ARG A 473 11.70 -9.08 -1.84
N ARG A 474 10.98 -8.62 -0.80
CA ARG A 474 10.92 -9.27 0.52
C ARG A 474 9.85 -10.36 0.65
N MET A 475 8.84 -10.39 -0.21
CA MET A 475 7.78 -11.41 -0.19
C MET A 475 8.11 -12.66 -1.01
N ILE A 476 9.24 -12.68 -1.75
CA ILE A 476 9.57 -13.70 -2.75
C ILE A 476 10.83 -14.51 -2.36
N LEU A 477 11.52 -14.14 -1.28
CA LEU A 477 12.53 -14.94 -0.59
C LEU A 477 11.89 -15.64 0.62
#